data_8564e35a612b4f744269fdc45f8482b5
#
_entry.id   8564e35a612b4f744269fdc45f8482b5
#
_cell.length_a   1.000
_cell.length_b   1.000
_cell.length_c   1.000
_cell.angle_alpha   90.00
_cell.angle_beta   90.00
_cell.angle_gamma   90.00
#
_symmetry.space_group_name_H-M   'P 1'
#
loop_
_entity.id
_entity.type
_entity.pdbx_description
1 polymer ?
#
loop_
_entity_poly.entity_id
_entity_poly.type
_entity_poly.pdbx_seq_one_letter_code
_entity_poly.pdbx_strand_id
1 'polypeptide(L)'
;LTEGRSHYTDITNASRTMLFDSKKEEWSKILLKLFKIPKKILPKVVENVFDFGTTSLFGSSIKIGGMAGDQQAANIGQACFNAGQSKSTYGTGCFFLMNIGQKFKASKHKLLTTVAYKIHGKKMFCFEGSIFVAGSAIQWLRDKLNFFKDSSETDKLYSLANPQEKITVIPALTGLGAP
;
A
#
# COMPACT_ATOMS: atom_id res chain seq x y z
N LEU A 1 -18.96 -2.03 12.15
CA LEU A 1 -19.91 -1.48 11.17
C LEU A 1 -21.16 -2.36 11.00
N THR A 2 -21.00 -3.67 10.84
CA THR A 2 -22.08 -4.63 10.59
C THR A 2 -22.57 -5.34 11.85
N GLU A 3 -22.11 -4.96 13.05
CA GLU A 3 -22.47 -5.56 14.33
C GLU A 3 -22.28 -7.10 14.37
N GLY A 4 -21.24 -7.58 13.71
CA GLY A 4 -20.93 -9.01 13.62
C GLY A 4 -21.75 -9.82 12.61
N ARG A 5 -22.66 -9.19 11.85
CA ARG A 5 -23.49 -9.86 10.84
C ARG A 5 -22.70 -10.36 9.63
N SER A 6 -21.56 -9.79 9.35
CA SER A 6 -20.67 -10.25 8.28
C SER A 6 -19.20 -10.28 8.74
N HIS A 7 -18.46 -11.25 8.21
CA HIS A 7 -17.03 -11.44 8.51
C HIS A 7 -16.27 -11.63 7.18
N TYR A 8 -16.08 -10.51 6.48
CA TYR A 8 -15.44 -10.44 5.18
C TYR A 8 -14.19 -9.56 5.24
N THR A 9 -13.25 -9.82 4.34
CA THR A 9 -12.17 -8.90 3.96
C THR A 9 -12.02 -8.92 2.45
N ASP A 10 -11.52 -7.85 1.88
CA ASP A 10 -11.17 -7.85 0.47
C ASP A 10 -9.79 -8.47 0.21
N ILE A 11 -9.55 -8.84 -1.04
CA ILE A 11 -8.31 -9.51 -1.45
C ILE A 11 -7.07 -8.64 -1.26
N THR A 12 -7.18 -7.30 -1.35
CA THR A 12 -6.03 -6.40 -1.18
C THR A 12 -5.57 -6.36 0.27
N ASN A 13 -6.50 -6.24 1.24
CA ASN A 13 -6.18 -6.35 2.66
C ASN A 13 -5.67 -7.75 3.02
N ALA A 14 -6.31 -8.81 2.51
CA ALA A 14 -5.85 -10.18 2.74
C ALA A 14 -4.40 -10.38 2.29
N SER A 15 -4.01 -9.83 1.14
CA SER A 15 -2.66 -9.94 0.59
C SER A 15 -1.58 -9.27 1.46
N ARG A 16 -1.96 -8.40 2.41
CA ARG A 16 -1.02 -7.72 3.33
C ARG A 16 -0.78 -8.47 4.63
N THR A 17 -1.51 -9.54 4.88
CA THR A 17 -1.46 -10.25 6.18
C THR A 17 -0.28 -11.19 6.35
N MET A 18 0.51 -11.46 5.30
CA MET A 18 1.50 -12.54 5.23
C MET A 18 0.92 -13.96 5.38
N LEU A 19 -0.41 -14.10 5.42
CA LEU A 19 -1.09 -15.39 5.59
C LEU A 19 -1.82 -15.86 4.34
N PHE A 20 -1.95 -14.98 3.33
CA PHE A 20 -2.75 -15.19 2.13
C PHE A 20 -1.88 -15.49 0.92
N ASP A 21 -2.20 -16.57 0.20
CA ASP A 21 -1.58 -16.89 -1.09
C ASP A 21 -2.30 -16.10 -2.20
N SER A 22 -1.71 -14.99 -2.63
CA SER A 22 -2.28 -14.10 -3.65
C SER A 22 -2.41 -14.74 -5.05
N LYS A 23 -1.67 -15.82 -5.33
CA LYS A 23 -1.83 -16.58 -6.59
C LYS A 23 -3.04 -17.49 -6.54
N LYS A 24 -3.16 -18.27 -5.46
CA LYS A 24 -4.25 -19.24 -5.26
C LYS A 24 -5.53 -18.63 -4.72
N GLU A 25 -5.47 -17.40 -4.23
CA GLU A 25 -6.58 -16.67 -3.59
C GLU A 25 -7.13 -17.41 -2.36
N GLU A 26 -6.25 -17.98 -1.56
CA GLU A 26 -6.62 -18.72 -0.35
C GLU A 26 -5.71 -18.40 0.83
N TRP A 27 -6.21 -18.60 2.03
CA TRP A 27 -5.38 -18.57 3.24
C TRP A 27 -4.38 -19.73 3.21
N SER A 28 -3.09 -19.43 3.33
CA SER A 28 -2.00 -20.41 3.22
C SER A 28 -2.00 -21.39 4.40
N LYS A 29 -2.33 -22.65 4.14
CA LYS A 29 -2.31 -23.71 5.16
C LYS A 29 -0.94 -23.83 5.85
N ILE A 30 0.15 -23.62 5.09
CA ILE A 30 1.52 -23.71 5.61
C ILE A 30 1.77 -22.58 6.61
N LEU A 31 1.45 -21.33 6.24
CA LEU A 31 1.70 -20.18 7.10
C LEU A 31 0.77 -20.18 8.31
N LEU A 32 -0.49 -20.56 8.14
CA LEU A 32 -1.42 -20.71 9.28
C LEU A 32 -0.90 -21.75 10.29
N LYS A 33 -0.36 -22.88 9.82
CA LYS A 33 0.25 -23.88 10.71
C LYS A 33 1.50 -23.33 11.38
N LEU A 34 2.38 -22.66 10.63
CA LEU A 34 3.62 -22.08 11.15
C LEU A 34 3.34 -21.08 12.27
N PHE A 35 2.41 -20.17 12.05
CA PHE A 35 2.03 -19.13 13.03
C PHE A 35 0.98 -19.59 14.06
N LYS A 36 0.54 -20.86 14.01
CA LYS A 36 -0.48 -21.45 14.90
C LYS A 36 -1.81 -20.66 14.88
N ILE A 37 -2.21 -20.15 13.73
CA ILE A 37 -3.44 -19.37 13.55
C ILE A 37 -4.58 -20.29 13.11
N PRO A 38 -5.67 -20.39 13.89
CA PRO A 38 -6.83 -21.20 13.50
C PRO A 38 -7.55 -20.57 12.31
N LYS A 39 -7.76 -21.34 11.23
CA LYS A 39 -8.46 -20.83 10.02
C LYS A 39 -9.85 -20.29 10.31
N LYS A 40 -10.53 -20.79 11.34
CA LYS A 40 -11.90 -20.39 11.71
C LYS A 40 -12.04 -18.93 12.17
N ILE A 41 -10.95 -18.28 12.57
CA ILE A 41 -10.96 -16.87 12.98
C ILE A 41 -10.71 -15.92 11.82
N LEU A 42 -10.37 -16.43 10.64
CA LEU A 42 -10.06 -15.59 9.49
C LEU A 42 -11.33 -15.25 8.71
N PRO A 43 -11.45 -14.02 8.20
CA PRO A 43 -12.59 -13.60 7.39
C PRO A 43 -12.61 -14.33 6.04
N LYS A 44 -13.79 -14.40 5.43
CA LYS A 44 -13.92 -14.82 4.03
C LYS A 44 -13.37 -13.72 3.14
N VAL A 45 -12.44 -14.09 2.25
CA VAL A 45 -11.85 -13.16 1.29
C VAL A 45 -12.75 -13.02 0.08
N VAL A 46 -13.03 -11.77 -0.30
CA VAL A 46 -13.91 -11.42 -1.43
C VAL A 46 -13.23 -10.36 -2.32
N GLU A 47 -13.88 -9.96 -3.41
CA GLU A 47 -13.40 -8.88 -4.29
C GLU A 47 -13.51 -7.52 -3.61
N ASN A 48 -12.87 -6.50 -4.19
CA ASN A 48 -12.91 -5.14 -3.67
C ASN A 48 -14.31 -4.52 -3.73
N VAL A 49 -15.10 -4.88 -4.74
CA VAL A 49 -16.50 -4.49 -4.87
C VAL A 49 -17.36 -5.71 -4.53
N PHE A 50 -18.03 -5.66 -3.39
CA PHE A 50 -18.81 -6.76 -2.84
C PHE A 50 -19.89 -6.23 -1.89
N ASP A 51 -20.91 -7.01 -1.61
CA ASP A 51 -21.86 -6.68 -0.56
C ASP A 51 -21.30 -7.08 0.81
N PHE A 52 -20.63 -6.14 1.48
CA PHE A 52 -20.07 -6.35 2.81
C PHE A 52 -21.14 -6.23 3.92
N GLY A 53 -22.37 -5.86 3.56
CA GLY A 53 -23.49 -5.63 4.47
C GLY A 53 -23.85 -4.15 4.60
N THR A 54 -24.57 -3.83 5.64
CA THR A 54 -25.05 -2.47 5.93
C THR A 54 -24.64 -2.01 7.30
N THR A 55 -24.54 -0.70 7.47
CA THR A 55 -24.33 -0.04 8.76
C THR A 55 -25.44 0.96 9.05
N SER A 56 -25.85 1.10 10.31
CA SER A 56 -26.79 2.11 10.79
C SER A 56 -26.14 3.17 11.69
N LEU A 57 -24.82 3.14 11.84
CA LEU A 57 -24.08 4.02 12.75
C LEU A 57 -24.25 5.53 12.48
N PHE A 58 -24.65 5.89 11.27
CA PHE A 58 -24.81 7.29 10.85
C PHE A 58 -26.29 7.72 10.76
N GLY A 59 -27.20 7.04 11.46
CA GLY A 59 -28.62 7.40 11.55
C GLY A 59 -29.50 6.86 10.42
N SER A 60 -28.90 6.24 9.38
CA SER A 60 -29.64 5.60 8.29
C SER A 60 -28.94 4.31 7.86
N SER A 61 -29.67 3.41 7.18
CA SER A 61 -29.07 2.19 6.64
C SER A 61 -28.21 2.52 5.43
N ILE A 62 -26.90 2.35 5.57
CA ILE A 62 -25.92 2.62 4.50
C ILE A 62 -25.28 1.31 4.08
N LYS A 63 -25.31 1.00 2.79
CA LYS A 63 -24.65 -0.18 2.21
C LYS A 63 -23.14 0.00 2.17
N ILE A 64 -22.41 -1.03 2.61
CA ILE A 64 -20.96 -1.11 2.49
C ILE A 64 -20.65 -1.88 1.20
N GLY A 65 -20.39 -1.17 0.10
CA GLY A 65 -20.25 -1.74 -1.24
C GLY A 65 -18.81 -1.94 -1.71
N GLY A 66 -17.81 -1.52 -0.92
CA GLY A 66 -16.41 -1.64 -1.32
C GLY A 66 -15.44 -1.62 -0.14
N MET A 67 -14.30 -2.30 -0.33
CA MET A 67 -13.19 -2.33 0.63
C MET A 67 -11.87 -2.45 -0.13
N ALA A 68 -10.85 -1.71 0.28
CA ALA A 68 -9.50 -1.82 -0.26
C ALA A 68 -8.47 -1.37 0.78
N GLY A 69 -7.25 -1.90 0.68
CA GLY A 69 -6.12 -1.34 1.40
C GLY A 69 -5.83 0.09 0.92
N ASP A 70 -5.30 0.94 1.79
CA ASP A 70 -5.08 2.37 1.51
C ASP A 70 -4.23 2.64 0.26
N GLN A 71 -3.13 1.90 0.11
CA GLN A 71 -2.24 2.04 -1.05
C GLN A 71 -2.89 1.55 -2.35
N GLN A 72 -3.70 0.51 -2.28
CA GLN A 72 -4.47 -0.02 -3.40
C GLN A 72 -5.63 0.92 -3.77
N ALA A 73 -6.32 1.47 -2.78
CA ALA A 73 -7.32 2.50 -2.98
C ALA A 73 -6.74 3.74 -3.67
N ALA A 74 -5.54 4.20 -3.23
CA ALA A 74 -4.83 5.29 -3.88
C ALA A 74 -4.42 4.95 -5.33
N ASN A 75 -4.05 3.68 -5.61
CA ASN A 75 -3.72 3.23 -6.96
C ASN A 75 -4.95 3.31 -7.91
N ILE A 76 -6.13 2.96 -7.39
CA ILE A 76 -7.41 3.13 -8.10
C ILE A 76 -7.75 4.61 -8.26
N GLY A 77 -7.62 5.40 -7.19
CA GLY A 77 -7.91 6.84 -7.19
C GLY A 77 -7.03 7.63 -8.17
N GLN A 78 -5.81 7.16 -8.44
CA GLN A 78 -4.90 7.71 -9.45
C GLN A 78 -5.10 7.07 -10.85
N ALA A 79 -6.19 6.32 -11.04
CA ALA A 79 -6.55 5.66 -12.30
C ALA A 79 -5.47 4.73 -12.88
N CYS A 80 -4.68 4.07 -12.03
CA CYS A 80 -3.63 3.14 -12.44
C CYS A 80 -4.20 1.76 -12.82
N PHE A 81 -5.08 1.71 -13.82
CA PHE A 81 -5.80 0.50 -14.23
C PHE A 81 -5.02 -0.38 -15.23
N ASN A 82 -4.09 0.19 -15.98
CA ASN A 82 -3.36 -0.53 -17.02
C ASN A 82 -1.94 -0.89 -16.56
N ALA A 83 -1.41 -1.99 -17.12
CA ALA A 83 -0.03 -2.39 -16.87
C ALA A 83 0.95 -1.25 -17.27
N GLY A 84 1.92 -0.97 -16.40
CA GLY A 84 2.88 0.12 -16.54
C GLY A 84 2.46 1.43 -15.89
N GLN A 85 1.17 1.63 -15.59
CA GLN A 85 0.73 2.81 -14.83
C GLN A 85 1.14 2.68 -13.37
N SER A 86 1.58 3.78 -12.79
CA SER A 86 2.12 3.81 -11.43
C SER A 86 1.70 5.05 -10.68
N LYS A 87 1.72 4.96 -9.37
CA LYS A 87 1.54 6.07 -8.45
C LYS A 87 2.64 6.08 -7.39
N SER A 88 2.97 7.25 -6.89
CA SER A 88 3.76 7.44 -5.69
C SER A 88 2.98 8.24 -4.67
N THR A 89 2.98 7.78 -3.43
CA THR A 89 2.43 8.52 -2.29
C THR A 89 3.59 9.04 -1.45
N TYR A 90 3.71 10.36 -1.36
CA TYR A 90 4.73 11.03 -0.57
C TYR A 90 4.12 11.48 0.75
N GLY A 91 4.63 10.95 1.86
CA GLY A 91 4.29 11.31 3.21
C GLY A 91 5.52 11.23 4.09
N THR A 92 5.42 10.73 5.31
CA THR A 92 6.57 10.39 6.18
C THR A 92 7.56 9.49 5.45
N GLY A 93 7.05 8.44 4.81
CA GLY A 93 7.74 7.63 3.80
C GLY A 93 7.20 7.91 2.40
N CYS A 94 7.72 7.18 1.41
CA CYS A 94 7.20 7.17 0.04
C CYS A 94 6.84 5.73 -0.35
N PHE A 95 5.64 5.56 -0.94
CA PHE A 95 5.13 4.25 -1.36
C PHE A 95 4.80 4.29 -2.84
N PHE A 96 5.57 3.55 -3.60
CA PHE A 96 5.41 3.41 -5.05
C PHE A 96 4.65 2.13 -5.36
N LEU A 97 3.61 2.23 -6.18
CA LEU A 97 2.91 1.07 -6.75
C LEU A 97 2.86 1.18 -8.27
N MET A 98 3.18 0.09 -8.96
CA MET A 98 3.08 -0.01 -10.41
C MET A 98 2.23 -1.22 -10.78
N ASN A 99 1.14 -1.00 -11.50
CA ASN A 99 0.32 -2.07 -12.06
C ASN A 99 1.13 -2.91 -13.04
N ILE A 100 1.15 -4.23 -12.87
CA ILE A 100 1.88 -5.18 -13.73
C ILE A 100 0.96 -6.11 -14.52
N GLY A 101 -0.34 -5.83 -14.50
CA GLY A 101 -1.36 -6.61 -15.22
C GLY A 101 -1.82 -7.85 -14.45
N GLN A 102 -2.48 -8.76 -15.17
CA GLN A 102 -3.15 -9.93 -14.59
C GLN A 102 -2.21 -11.08 -14.23
N LYS A 103 -1.01 -11.12 -14.81
CA LYS A 103 -0.05 -12.21 -14.56
C LYS A 103 0.83 -11.86 -13.37
N PHE A 104 0.87 -12.77 -12.40
CA PHE A 104 1.82 -12.67 -11.28
C PHE A 104 3.26 -12.72 -11.80
N LYS A 105 4.07 -11.77 -11.40
CA LYS A 105 5.52 -11.74 -11.68
C LYS A 105 6.25 -11.47 -10.36
N ALA A 106 7.24 -12.30 -10.02
CA ALA A 106 8.16 -11.96 -8.94
C ALA A 106 9.14 -10.88 -9.42
N SER A 107 9.37 -9.86 -8.60
CA SER A 107 10.38 -8.84 -8.89
C SER A 107 11.79 -9.44 -8.82
N LYS A 108 12.64 -9.09 -9.77
CA LYS A 108 14.09 -9.39 -9.72
C LYS A 108 14.87 -8.38 -8.87
N HIS A 109 14.22 -7.30 -8.42
CA HIS A 109 14.82 -6.17 -7.71
C HIS A 109 14.21 -6.00 -6.31
N LYS A 110 13.84 -7.10 -5.65
CA LYS A 110 13.30 -7.14 -4.27
C LYS A 110 12.05 -6.29 -4.01
N LEU A 111 11.38 -5.78 -5.06
CA LEU A 111 10.05 -5.16 -4.90
C LEU A 111 9.04 -6.23 -4.47
N LEU A 112 8.09 -5.84 -3.65
CA LEU A 112 6.99 -6.72 -3.31
C LEU A 112 6.05 -6.87 -4.51
N THR A 113 5.52 -8.08 -4.69
CA THR A 113 4.40 -8.31 -5.62
C THR A 113 3.15 -8.54 -4.79
N THR A 114 2.15 -7.69 -4.97
CA THR A 114 0.89 -7.75 -4.23
C THR A 114 -0.30 -7.62 -5.18
N VAL A 115 -1.51 -7.83 -4.67
CA VAL A 115 -2.73 -7.62 -5.46
C VAL A 115 -3.00 -6.12 -5.54
N ALA A 116 -3.17 -5.60 -6.76
CA ALA A 116 -3.57 -4.21 -6.99
C ALA A 116 -5.07 -4.03 -6.74
N TYR A 117 -5.88 -4.91 -7.30
CA TYR A 117 -7.33 -5.01 -7.08
C TYR A 117 -7.90 -6.29 -7.71
N LYS A 118 -9.11 -6.65 -7.29
CA LYS A 118 -9.97 -7.62 -7.98
C LYS A 118 -11.38 -7.07 -8.05
N ILE A 119 -11.87 -6.85 -9.28
CA ILE A 119 -13.19 -6.28 -9.55
C ILE A 119 -13.80 -7.04 -10.73
N HIS A 120 -15.04 -7.50 -10.60
CA HIS A 120 -15.77 -8.29 -11.59
C HIS A 120 -14.95 -9.48 -12.14
N GLY A 121 -14.33 -10.25 -11.26
CA GLY A 121 -13.50 -11.41 -11.59
C GLY A 121 -12.11 -11.08 -12.14
N LYS A 122 -11.84 -9.83 -12.51
CA LYS A 122 -10.57 -9.38 -13.06
C LYS A 122 -9.59 -9.01 -11.95
N LYS A 123 -8.58 -9.84 -11.74
CA LYS A 123 -7.50 -9.61 -10.75
C LYS A 123 -6.28 -8.95 -11.42
N MET A 124 -5.79 -7.88 -10.81
CA MET A 124 -4.57 -7.20 -11.23
C MET A 124 -3.54 -7.27 -10.10
N PHE A 125 -2.28 -7.36 -10.48
CA PHE A 125 -1.13 -7.33 -9.57
C PHE A 125 -0.39 -6.01 -9.71
N CYS A 126 0.36 -5.64 -8.68
CA CYS A 126 1.30 -4.52 -8.73
C CYS A 126 2.63 -4.89 -8.09
N PHE A 127 3.69 -4.24 -8.54
CA PHE A 127 4.91 -4.11 -7.79
C PHE A 127 4.77 -2.99 -6.78
N GLU A 128 5.34 -3.18 -5.60
CA GLU A 128 5.38 -2.19 -4.54
C GLU A 128 6.82 -1.98 -4.07
N GLY A 129 7.23 -0.72 -4.02
CA GLY A 129 8.47 -0.27 -3.41
C GLY A 129 8.17 0.70 -2.27
N SER A 130 8.90 0.57 -1.16
CA SER A 130 8.72 1.41 0.01
C SER A 130 10.04 2.11 0.36
N ILE A 131 9.99 3.43 0.49
CA ILE A 131 11.04 4.26 1.06
C ILE A 131 10.53 4.73 2.41
N PHE A 132 11.12 4.24 3.51
CA PHE A 132 10.60 4.49 4.85
C PHE A 132 10.80 5.92 5.33
N VAL A 133 11.83 6.59 4.81
CA VAL A 133 12.21 7.95 5.20
C VAL A 133 12.19 8.85 3.97
N ALA A 134 11.12 9.62 3.78
CA ALA A 134 10.96 10.60 2.70
C ALA A 134 10.70 11.99 3.29
N GLY A 135 9.44 12.37 3.52
CA GLY A 135 9.12 13.63 4.19
C GLY A 135 9.70 13.76 5.60
N SER A 136 9.87 12.62 6.29
CA SER A 136 10.55 12.60 7.59
C SER A 136 12.04 12.98 7.51
N ALA A 137 12.72 12.78 6.36
CA ALA A 137 14.08 13.29 6.16
C ALA A 137 14.10 14.83 6.15
N ILE A 138 13.13 15.44 5.49
CA ILE A 138 12.99 16.91 5.45
C ILE A 138 12.72 17.45 6.86
N GLN A 139 11.83 16.80 7.62
CA GLN A 139 11.59 17.16 9.02
C GLN A 139 12.85 17.01 9.88
N TRP A 140 13.61 15.93 9.68
CA TRP A 140 14.87 15.72 10.39
C TRP A 140 15.92 16.79 10.08
N LEU A 141 16.06 17.19 8.80
CA LEU A 141 16.92 18.30 8.39
C LEU A 141 16.53 19.62 9.07
N ARG A 142 15.22 19.89 9.20
CA ARG A 142 14.71 21.06 9.89
C ARG A 142 14.93 20.97 11.40
N ASP A 143 14.46 19.89 12.04
CA ASP A 143 14.29 19.82 13.50
C ASP A 143 15.57 19.39 14.23
N LYS A 144 16.48 18.68 13.56
CA LYS A 144 17.72 18.17 14.17
C LYS A 144 18.97 18.85 13.66
N LEU A 145 19.01 19.18 12.37
CA LEU A 145 20.18 19.86 11.79
C LEU A 145 19.99 21.38 11.65
N ASN A 146 18.76 21.90 11.85
CA ASN A 146 18.41 23.31 11.78
C ASN A 146 18.83 23.98 10.45
N PHE A 147 18.76 23.25 9.32
CA PHE A 147 19.14 23.75 8.01
C PHE A 147 18.19 24.83 7.50
N PHE A 148 16.93 24.80 7.93
CA PHE A 148 15.88 25.78 7.63
C PHE A 148 14.85 25.74 8.77
N LYS A 149 13.99 26.77 8.83
CA LYS A 149 12.96 26.89 9.88
C LYS A 149 11.63 26.28 9.47
N ASP A 150 11.27 26.42 8.21
CA ASP A 150 10.02 25.91 7.65
C ASP A 150 10.28 25.04 6.42
N SER A 151 9.52 23.96 6.28
CA SER A 151 9.68 23.02 5.16
C SER A 151 9.35 23.65 3.80
N SER A 152 8.56 24.73 3.76
CA SER A 152 8.29 25.50 2.53
C SER A 152 9.52 26.22 1.97
N GLU A 153 10.56 26.43 2.79
CA GLU A 153 11.81 27.05 2.34
C GLU A 153 12.62 26.13 1.41
N THR A 154 12.32 24.82 1.41
CA THR A 154 13.10 23.83 0.63
C THR A 154 13.07 24.09 -0.88
N ASP A 155 11.96 24.55 -1.44
CA ASP A 155 11.83 24.91 -2.85
C ASP A 155 12.78 26.08 -3.22
N LYS A 156 12.82 27.11 -2.35
CA LYS A 156 13.71 28.24 -2.53
C LYS A 156 15.18 27.83 -2.41
N LEU A 157 15.51 27.02 -1.41
CA LEU A 157 16.87 26.52 -1.22
C LEU A 157 17.33 25.65 -2.39
N TYR A 158 16.43 24.79 -2.91
CA TYR A 158 16.70 23.99 -4.10
C TYR A 158 17.02 24.87 -5.33
N SER A 159 16.24 25.93 -5.55
CA SER A 159 16.46 26.83 -6.69
C SER A 159 17.75 27.67 -6.58
N LEU A 160 18.30 27.83 -5.38
CA LEU A 160 19.59 28.52 -5.13
C LEU A 160 20.79 27.57 -5.19
N ALA A 161 20.56 26.26 -5.15
CA ALA A 161 21.64 25.28 -5.16
C ALA A 161 22.37 25.26 -6.50
N ASN A 162 23.69 25.11 -6.46
CA ASN A 162 24.49 24.95 -7.67
C ASN A 162 24.27 23.54 -8.26
N PRO A 163 23.69 23.39 -9.46
CA PRO A 163 23.40 22.07 -10.04
C PRO A 163 24.65 21.25 -10.40
N GLN A 164 25.83 21.89 -10.40
CA GLN A 164 27.11 21.21 -10.64
C GLN A 164 27.67 20.54 -9.37
N GLU A 165 27.24 20.97 -8.19
CA GLU A 165 27.61 20.34 -6.93
C GLU A 165 26.71 19.13 -6.68
N LYS A 166 27.31 17.96 -6.52
CA LYS A 166 26.57 16.70 -6.32
C LYS A 166 26.89 16.14 -4.96
N ILE A 167 25.86 16.06 -4.11
CA ILE A 167 25.90 15.34 -2.84
C ILE A 167 24.93 14.19 -2.94
N THR A 168 25.41 12.97 -2.68
CA THR A 168 24.54 11.79 -2.63
C THR A 168 24.16 11.53 -1.18
N VAL A 169 22.87 11.58 -0.89
CA VAL A 169 22.31 11.23 0.42
C VAL A 169 21.45 10.00 0.29
N ILE A 170 21.75 8.95 1.06
CA ILE A 170 20.92 7.75 1.17
C ILE A 170 20.12 7.86 2.47
N PRO A 171 18.83 8.18 2.45
CA PRO A 171 18.03 8.42 3.65
C PRO A 171 17.59 7.11 4.31
N ALA A 172 18.56 6.22 4.59
CA ALA A 172 18.34 4.91 5.20
C ALA A 172 18.36 4.96 6.72
N LEU A 173 17.82 6.02 7.32
CA LEU A 173 17.84 6.27 8.77
C LEU A 173 17.11 5.16 9.57
N THR A 174 16.15 4.48 8.95
CA THR A 174 15.41 3.35 9.53
C THR A 174 15.55 2.06 8.71
N GLY A 175 16.54 2.01 7.81
CA GLY A 175 16.75 0.92 6.87
C GLY A 175 16.12 1.18 5.50
N LEU A 176 16.38 0.27 4.55
CA LEU A 176 15.83 0.30 3.19
C LEU A 176 14.73 -0.74 3.04
N GLY A 177 13.60 -0.35 2.42
CA GLY A 177 12.50 -1.26 2.14
C GLY A 177 12.70 -2.07 0.86
N ALA A 178 13.24 -1.44 -0.18
CA ALA A 178 13.58 -2.02 -1.47
C ALA A 178 14.49 -1.04 -2.24
N PRO A 179 15.32 -1.52 -3.16
CA PRO A 179 15.79 -2.87 -3.44
C PRO A 179 16.81 -3.44 -2.46
#